data_98a3438704b49ef7f7ab8502722ca8f5
#
_entry.id   98a3438704b49ef7f7ab8502722ca8f5
#
_cell.length_a   1.000
_cell.length_b   1.000
_cell.length_c   1.000
_cell.angle_alpha   90.00
_cell.angle_beta   90.00
_cell.angle_gamma   90.00
#
_symmetry.space_group_name_H-M   'P 1'
#
loop_
_entity.id
_entity.type
_entity.pdbx_description
1 polymer ?
#
loop_
_entity_poly.entity_id
_entity_poly.type
_entity_poly.pdbx_seq_one_letter_code
_entity_poly.pdbx_strand_id
1 'polypeptide(L)'
;CTATADGMLQMLGTNQTDLAYTLDQPLLQPNLVRAVDVPEPVCFVAPADHPLARKDSVSLEELTRQEFLLTERGMSYRDALDQCMAAHGLRLQPYLELGSAALLCQMVEQGMGLSFLPEYIVRDALAAGRLVRLPVPECPVEMHRQLFYHRDKWLTPQMKVFIELVRESAARPSDS
;
A
#
# COMPACT_ATOMS: atom_id res chain seq x y z
N CYS A 1 -0.51 10.33 14.30
CA CYS A 1 0.88 10.51 13.90
C CYS A 1 1.13 9.60 12.70
N THR A 2 1.68 10.12 11.62
CA THR A 2 2.10 9.33 10.46
C THR A 2 3.62 9.26 10.49
N ALA A 3 4.18 8.06 10.44
CA ALA A 3 5.61 7.82 10.43
C ALA A 3 5.90 6.62 9.52
N THR A 4 7.16 6.40 9.17
CA THR A 4 7.57 5.15 8.50
C THR A 4 7.27 3.96 9.42
N ALA A 5 7.13 2.75 8.85
CA ALA A 5 6.86 1.55 9.65
C ALA A 5 7.91 1.36 10.75
N ASP A 6 9.20 1.49 10.44
CA ASP A 6 10.29 1.42 11.41
C ASP A 6 10.16 2.47 12.52
N GLY A 7 9.81 3.70 12.17
CA GLY A 7 9.57 4.77 13.16
C GLY A 7 8.42 4.44 14.09
N MET A 8 7.32 3.89 13.57
CA MET A 8 6.18 3.46 14.40
C MET A 8 6.55 2.29 15.33
N LEU A 9 7.31 1.31 14.84
CA LEU A 9 7.77 0.17 15.63
C LEU A 9 8.73 0.64 16.76
N GLN A 10 9.60 1.60 16.49
CA GLN A 10 10.46 2.22 17.49
C GLN A 10 9.63 2.96 18.55
N MET A 11 8.59 3.70 18.16
CA MET A 11 7.69 4.38 19.10
C MET A 11 6.93 3.39 19.99
N LEU A 12 6.54 2.22 19.47
CA LEU A 12 5.99 1.13 20.30
C LEU A 12 7.01 0.62 21.31
N GLY A 13 8.25 0.35 20.87
CA GLY A 13 9.33 -0.15 21.72
C GLY A 13 9.72 0.82 22.83
N THR A 14 9.58 2.13 22.62
CA THR A 14 9.85 3.19 23.60
C THR A 14 8.62 3.64 24.38
N ASN A 15 7.48 2.96 24.20
CA ASN A 15 6.20 3.25 24.87
C ASN A 15 5.64 4.67 24.57
N GLN A 16 6.03 5.27 23.44
CA GLN A 16 5.52 6.56 22.97
C GLN A 16 4.16 6.42 22.28
N THR A 17 3.82 5.22 21.83
CA THR A 17 2.50 4.88 21.28
C THR A 17 2.04 3.53 21.83
N ASP A 18 0.74 3.32 21.86
CA ASP A 18 0.12 2.11 22.40
C ASP A 18 -0.12 1.06 21.30
N LEU A 19 -0.48 1.51 20.12
CA LEU A 19 -0.79 0.70 18.95
C LEU A 19 -0.14 1.31 17.71
N ALA A 20 0.35 0.48 16.79
CA ALA A 20 0.79 0.89 15.47
C ALA A 20 0.05 0.08 14.41
N TYR A 21 -0.60 0.79 13.48
CA TYR A 21 -1.25 0.20 12.33
C TYR A 21 -0.48 0.58 11.07
N THR A 22 0.05 -0.43 10.38
CA THR A 22 0.96 -0.25 9.23
C THR A 22 0.45 -0.98 8.01
N LEU A 23 0.83 -0.47 6.84
CA LEU A 23 0.83 -1.20 5.58
C LEU A 23 2.28 -1.45 5.21
N ASP A 24 2.74 -2.69 5.26
CA ASP A 24 4.13 -3.06 4.98
C ASP A 24 4.23 -4.53 4.55
N GLN A 25 5.41 -4.96 4.12
CA GLN A 25 5.72 -6.38 4.02
C GLN A 25 5.55 -7.06 5.38
N PRO A 26 5.33 -8.39 5.43
CA PRO A 26 5.15 -9.09 6.70
C PRO A 26 6.30 -8.84 7.68
N LEU A 27 6.02 -8.15 8.78
CA LEU A 27 7.01 -7.79 9.79
C LEU A 27 7.02 -8.80 10.93
N LEU A 28 8.21 -9.25 11.33
CA LEU A 28 8.42 -10.10 12.50
C LEU A 28 9.28 -9.36 13.53
N GLN A 29 8.66 -9.00 14.65
CA GLN A 29 9.32 -8.27 15.74
C GLN A 29 9.17 -9.04 17.05
N PRO A 30 10.26 -9.50 17.66
CA PRO A 30 10.22 -10.38 18.84
C PRO A 30 9.48 -9.82 20.04
N ASN A 31 9.53 -8.49 20.23
CA ASN A 31 8.93 -7.81 21.38
C ASN A 31 7.53 -7.25 21.10
N LEU A 32 7.00 -7.47 19.90
CA LEU A 32 5.68 -7.00 19.52
C LEU A 32 4.72 -8.16 19.30
N VAL A 33 3.47 -7.93 19.65
CA VAL A 33 2.36 -8.81 19.31
C VAL A 33 1.67 -8.27 18.07
N ARG A 34 1.60 -9.07 17.01
CA ARG A 34 0.85 -8.77 15.80
C ARG A 34 -0.60 -9.18 16.02
N ALA A 35 -1.45 -8.22 16.37
CA ALA A 35 -2.86 -8.44 16.67
C ALA A 35 -3.71 -8.62 15.43
N VAL A 36 -3.33 -7.99 14.31
CA VAL A 36 -3.98 -8.12 13.00
C VAL A 36 -2.90 -8.29 11.94
N ASP A 37 -3.18 -9.15 10.97
CA ASP A 37 -2.32 -9.42 9.81
C ASP A 37 -3.21 -9.83 8.63
N VAL A 38 -3.38 -8.93 7.67
CA VAL A 38 -4.25 -9.16 6.51
C VAL A 38 -3.54 -8.75 5.24
N PRO A 39 -3.46 -9.63 4.24
CA PRO A 39 -2.93 -9.26 2.93
C PRO A 39 -3.66 -8.04 2.37
N GLU A 40 -2.91 -7.12 1.83
CA GLU A 40 -3.43 -5.93 1.15
C GLU A 40 -2.76 -5.81 -0.21
N PRO A 41 -3.46 -6.14 -1.30
CA PRO A 41 -2.92 -5.99 -2.63
C PRO A 41 -2.53 -4.55 -2.94
N VAL A 42 -1.36 -4.38 -3.55
CA VAL A 42 -0.94 -3.11 -4.15
C VAL A 42 -0.81 -3.33 -5.64
N CYS A 43 -1.38 -2.47 -6.44
CA CYS A 43 -1.48 -2.70 -7.87
C CYS A 43 -1.10 -1.47 -8.69
N PHE A 44 -0.58 -1.73 -9.89
CA PHE A 44 -0.47 -0.72 -10.92
C PHE A 44 -1.87 -0.38 -11.44
N VAL A 45 -2.18 0.91 -11.51
CA VAL A 45 -3.46 1.41 -11.98
C VAL A 45 -3.28 2.46 -13.07
N ALA A 46 -4.21 2.45 -14.00
CA ALA A 46 -4.30 3.38 -15.11
C ALA A 46 -5.74 3.86 -15.31
N PRO A 47 -5.96 5.00 -15.98
CA PRO A 47 -7.28 5.36 -16.49
C PRO A 47 -7.86 4.26 -17.37
N ALA A 48 -9.18 4.07 -17.36
CA ALA A 48 -9.83 2.99 -18.10
C ALA A 48 -9.63 3.07 -19.64
N ASP A 49 -9.40 4.26 -20.17
CA ASP A 49 -9.14 4.51 -21.58
C ASP A 49 -7.66 4.45 -21.97
N HIS A 50 -6.76 4.22 -21.00
CA HIS A 50 -5.33 4.17 -21.26
C HIS A 50 -4.96 2.99 -22.18
N PRO A 51 -3.99 3.16 -23.13
CA PRO A 51 -3.61 2.10 -24.07
C PRO A 51 -3.20 0.78 -23.41
N LEU A 52 -2.53 0.83 -22.26
CA LEU A 52 -2.09 -0.36 -21.50
C LEU A 52 -3.27 -1.11 -20.84
N ALA A 53 -4.44 -0.46 -20.67
CA ALA A 53 -5.63 -1.07 -20.06
C ALA A 53 -6.19 -2.26 -20.89
N ARG A 54 -5.82 -2.35 -22.17
CA ARG A 54 -6.29 -3.38 -23.09
C ARG A 54 -5.36 -4.58 -23.21
N LYS A 55 -4.26 -4.58 -22.46
CA LYS A 55 -3.25 -5.63 -22.51
C LYS A 55 -3.51 -6.71 -21.47
N ASP A 56 -3.29 -7.96 -21.86
CA ASP A 56 -3.34 -9.12 -20.95
C ASP A 56 -2.10 -9.20 -20.05
N SER A 57 -1.02 -8.50 -20.40
CA SER A 57 0.21 -8.38 -19.61
C SER A 57 0.96 -7.11 -20.00
N VAL A 58 1.51 -6.44 -19.01
CA VAL A 58 2.33 -5.23 -19.16
C VAL A 58 3.70 -5.51 -18.55
N SER A 59 4.77 -5.28 -19.31
CA SER A 59 6.13 -5.45 -18.82
C SER A 59 6.62 -4.24 -18.00
N LEU A 60 7.61 -4.47 -17.14
CA LEU A 60 8.24 -3.36 -16.40
C LEU A 60 8.90 -2.34 -17.33
N GLU A 61 9.45 -2.78 -18.47
CA GLU A 61 10.04 -1.87 -19.47
C GLU A 61 8.98 -0.96 -20.10
N GLU A 62 7.77 -1.45 -20.35
CA GLU A 62 6.68 -0.62 -20.87
C GLU A 62 6.25 0.43 -19.86
N LEU A 63 6.25 0.09 -18.57
CA LEU A 63 5.93 1.02 -17.49
C LEU A 63 6.96 2.16 -17.41
N THR A 64 8.25 1.90 -17.64
CA THR A 64 9.27 2.97 -17.59
C THR A 64 9.11 4.06 -18.65
N ARG A 65 8.28 3.82 -19.66
CA ARG A 65 7.99 4.76 -20.76
C ARG A 65 6.72 5.58 -20.51
N GLN A 66 6.05 5.36 -19.37
CA GLN A 66 4.82 6.03 -19.00
C GLN A 66 5.07 7.14 -17.98
N GLU A 67 4.17 8.08 -17.92
CA GLU A 67 4.14 9.09 -16.85
C GLU A 67 3.58 8.47 -15.56
N PHE A 68 4.35 8.56 -14.48
CA PHE A 68 3.96 8.03 -13.17
C PHE A 68 3.78 9.14 -12.15
N LEU A 69 2.71 9.00 -11.37
CA LEU A 69 2.49 9.71 -10.13
C LEU A 69 2.67 8.70 -8.99
N LEU A 70 3.61 8.93 -8.10
CA LEU A 70 3.93 7.98 -7.03
C LEU A 70 3.88 8.66 -5.66
N THR A 71 3.76 7.85 -4.62
CA THR A 71 3.96 8.34 -3.27
C THR A 71 5.41 8.70 -3.01
N GLU A 72 5.63 9.53 -2.01
CA GLU A 72 6.97 9.92 -1.57
C GLU A 72 7.80 8.68 -1.17
N ARG A 73 9.11 8.78 -1.30
CA ARG A 73 10.05 7.74 -0.85
C ARG A 73 9.96 7.56 0.66
N GLY A 74 10.18 6.33 1.13
CA GLY A 74 10.01 5.95 2.53
C GLY A 74 8.59 5.49 2.88
N MET A 75 7.66 5.52 1.93
CA MET A 75 6.40 4.77 2.05
C MET A 75 6.68 3.32 1.67
N SER A 76 6.27 2.37 2.52
CA SER A 76 6.66 0.96 2.42
C SER A 76 6.39 0.31 1.06
N TYR A 77 5.19 0.51 0.48
CA TYR A 77 4.88 -0.04 -0.84
C TYR A 77 5.61 0.70 -1.98
N ARG A 78 6.01 1.98 -1.80
CA ARG A 78 6.87 2.67 -2.74
C ARG A 78 8.28 2.08 -2.72
N ASP A 79 8.81 1.81 -1.54
CA ASP A 79 10.13 1.19 -1.40
C ASP A 79 10.13 -0.23 -1.95
N ALA A 80 9.04 -1.00 -1.76
CA ALA A 80 8.86 -2.31 -2.37
C ALA A 80 8.82 -2.25 -3.90
N LEU A 81 8.14 -1.25 -4.48
CA LEU A 81 8.14 -0.99 -5.92
C LEU A 81 9.56 -0.67 -6.43
N ASP A 82 10.26 0.26 -5.77
CA ASP A 82 11.61 0.66 -6.15
C ASP A 82 12.59 -0.52 -6.09
N GLN A 83 12.46 -1.41 -5.08
CA GLN A 83 13.23 -2.65 -4.97
C GLN A 83 12.91 -3.63 -6.11
N CYS A 84 11.62 -3.83 -6.43
CA CYS A 84 11.20 -4.67 -7.55
C CYS A 84 11.80 -4.17 -8.87
N MET A 85 11.68 -2.89 -9.16
CA MET A 85 12.24 -2.28 -10.36
C MET A 85 13.78 -2.44 -10.42
N ALA A 86 14.47 -2.19 -9.30
CA ALA A 86 15.92 -2.31 -9.20
C ALA A 86 16.42 -3.76 -9.42
N ALA A 87 15.68 -4.77 -8.96
CA ALA A 87 15.98 -6.17 -9.18
C ALA A 87 16.01 -6.53 -10.69
N HIS A 88 15.27 -5.79 -11.51
CA HIS A 88 15.26 -5.94 -12.98
C HIS A 88 16.20 -4.94 -13.69
N GLY A 89 17.03 -4.20 -12.93
CA GLY A 89 17.91 -3.17 -13.51
C GLY A 89 17.16 -1.94 -14.04
N LEU A 90 15.92 -1.76 -13.65
CA LEU A 90 15.03 -0.69 -14.10
C LEU A 90 14.78 0.33 -12.98
N ARG A 91 14.24 1.49 -13.36
CA ARG A 91 13.84 2.52 -12.42
C ARG A 91 12.65 3.31 -12.99
N LEU A 92 11.64 3.54 -12.16
CA LEU A 92 10.60 4.52 -12.46
C LEU A 92 11.05 5.92 -12.04
N GLN A 93 10.81 6.88 -12.93
CA GLN A 93 11.02 8.30 -12.64
C GLN A 93 9.65 8.96 -12.63
N PRO A 94 9.02 9.13 -11.46
CA PRO A 94 7.74 9.80 -11.39
C PRO A 94 7.91 11.28 -11.76
N TYR A 95 6.97 11.82 -12.53
CA TYR A 95 6.95 13.26 -12.78
C TYR A 95 6.32 14.03 -11.61
N LEU A 96 5.58 13.33 -10.72
CA LEU A 96 5.01 13.88 -9.52
C LEU A 96 5.12 12.89 -8.35
N GLU A 97 5.54 13.40 -7.20
CA GLU A 97 5.55 12.67 -5.93
C GLU A 97 4.69 13.43 -4.90
N LEU A 98 3.76 12.71 -4.23
CA LEU A 98 2.85 13.27 -3.23
C LEU A 98 2.69 12.32 -2.04
N GLY A 99 2.58 12.85 -0.83
CA GLY A 99 2.33 12.06 0.39
C GLY A 99 0.89 11.53 0.53
N SER A 100 -0.03 11.83 -0.39
CA SER A 100 -1.44 11.43 -0.31
C SER A 100 -1.82 10.47 -1.43
N ALA A 101 -1.96 9.18 -1.11
CA ALA A 101 -2.43 8.15 -2.04
C ALA A 101 -3.84 8.42 -2.59
N ALA A 102 -4.73 9.00 -1.77
CA ALA A 102 -6.08 9.35 -2.20
C ALA A 102 -6.08 10.44 -3.28
N LEU A 103 -5.21 11.46 -3.13
CA LEU A 103 -5.07 12.50 -4.14
C LEU A 103 -4.44 11.95 -5.43
N LEU A 104 -3.45 11.06 -5.31
CA LEU A 104 -2.87 10.36 -6.48
C LEU A 104 -3.94 9.58 -7.24
N CYS A 105 -4.81 8.84 -6.54
CA CYS A 105 -5.93 8.12 -7.15
C CYS A 105 -6.81 9.07 -7.98
N GLN A 106 -7.23 10.20 -7.41
CA GLN A 106 -8.04 11.20 -8.12
C GLN A 106 -7.34 11.76 -9.37
N MET A 107 -6.03 12.00 -9.29
CA MET A 107 -5.25 12.49 -10.43
C MET A 107 -5.15 11.44 -11.54
N VAL A 108 -4.97 10.15 -11.18
CA VAL A 108 -4.98 9.06 -12.17
C VAL A 108 -6.36 8.95 -12.83
N GLU A 109 -7.47 9.08 -12.07
CA GLU A 109 -8.82 9.12 -12.64
C GLU A 109 -9.02 10.26 -13.67
N GLN A 110 -8.28 11.36 -13.53
CA GLN A 110 -8.31 12.48 -14.48
C GLN A 110 -7.35 12.30 -15.66
N GLY A 111 -6.70 11.14 -15.80
CA GLY A 111 -5.84 10.85 -16.94
C GLY A 111 -4.43 11.45 -16.83
N MET A 112 -3.98 11.86 -15.63
CA MET A 112 -2.68 12.49 -15.44
C MET A 112 -1.49 11.52 -15.44
N GLY A 113 -1.71 10.21 -15.68
CA GLY A 113 -0.68 9.18 -15.73
C GLY A 113 -1.09 7.91 -15.00
N LEU A 114 -0.10 7.07 -14.68
CA LEU A 114 -0.24 5.82 -13.97
C LEU A 114 0.19 5.96 -12.51
N SER A 115 -0.25 5.02 -11.65
CA SER A 115 0.23 4.96 -10.27
C SER A 115 0.38 3.52 -9.78
N PHE A 116 1.00 3.36 -8.61
CA PHE A 116 1.10 2.10 -7.87
C PHE A 116 0.54 2.33 -6.47
N LEU A 117 -0.68 1.81 -6.22
CA LEU A 117 -1.48 2.16 -5.05
C LEU A 117 -2.10 0.93 -4.39
N PRO A 118 -2.31 0.96 -3.05
CA PRO A 118 -3.05 -0.07 -2.34
C PRO A 118 -4.49 -0.18 -2.84
N GLU A 119 -5.00 -1.41 -2.90
CA GLU A 119 -6.33 -1.70 -3.44
C GLU A 119 -7.45 -0.95 -2.70
N TYR A 120 -7.36 -0.82 -1.37
CA TYR A 120 -8.38 -0.11 -0.59
C TYR A 120 -8.52 1.37 -0.98
N ILE A 121 -7.49 1.98 -1.59
CA ILE A 121 -7.53 3.36 -2.08
C ILE A 121 -8.27 3.45 -3.42
N VAL A 122 -8.05 2.47 -4.30
CA VAL A 122 -8.52 2.52 -5.70
C VAL A 122 -9.79 1.70 -5.95
N ARG A 123 -10.28 0.99 -4.93
CA ARG A 123 -11.41 0.06 -5.02
C ARG A 123 -12.65 0.67 -5.67
N ASP A 124 -13.09 1.83 -5.19
CA ASP A 124 -14.31 2.49 -5.69
C ASP A 124 -14.14 2.96 -7.14
N ALA A 125 -12.94 3.37 -7.51
CA ALA A 125 -12.62 3.78 -8.87
C ALA A 125 -12.55 2.59 -9.83
N LEU A 126 -11.98 1.45 -9.37
CA LEU A 126 -11.97 0.18 -10.10
C LEU A 126 -13.39 -0.36 -10.30
N ALA A 127 -14.19 -0.43 -9.22
CA ALA A 127 -15.57 -0.91 -9.27
C ALA A 127 -16.46 -0.03 -10.18
N ALA A 128 -16.22 1.27 -10.23
CA ALA A 128 -16.91 2.21 -11.10
C ALA A 128 -16.38 2.23 -12.55
N GLY A 129 -15.32 1.46 -12.86
CA GLY A 129 -14.71 1.42 -14.17
C GLY A 129 -13.99 2.71 -14.59
N ARG A 130 -13.65 3.58 -13.64
CA ARG A 130 -12.87 4.80 -13.90
C ARG A 130 -11.37 4.50 -13.99
N LEU A 131 -10.93 3.54 -13.21
CA LEU A 131 -9.57 2.98 -13.27
C LEU A 131 -9.61 1.52 -13.67
N VAL A 132 -8.46 1.03 -14.13
CA VAL A 132 -8.20 -0.40 -14.38
C VAL A 132 -6.91 -0.81 -13.69
N ARG A 133 -6.86 -2.06 -13.25
CA ARG A 133 -5.63 -2.69 -12.78
C ARG A 133 -4.83 -3.17 -13.98
N LEU A 134 -3.55 -2.81 -14.02
CA LEU A 134 -2.63 -3.33 -15.04
C LEU A 134 -2.02 -4.66 -14.56
N PRO A 135 -2.08 -5.72 -15.36
CA PRO A 135 -1.46 -7.01 -15.04
C PRO A 135 0.05 -6.95 -15.27
N VAL A 136 0.83 -6.83 -14.20
CA VAL A 136 2.30 -6.75 -14.21
C VAL A 136 2.88 -7.94 -13.44
N PRO A 137 3.01 -9.13 -14.06
CA PRO A 137 3.43 -10.34 -13.36
C PRO A 137 4.89 -10.31 -12.90
N GLU A 138 5.72 -9.45 -13.48
CA GLU A 138 7.14 -9.31 -13.13
C GLU A 138 7.38 -8.62 -11.78
N CYS A 139 6.36 -7.98 -11.20
CA CYS A 139 6.46 -7.25 -9.95
C CYS A 139 5.42 -7.69 -8.91
N PRO A 140 5.54 -8.91 -8.35
CA PRO A 140 4.66 -9.39 -7.30
C PRO A 140 5.06 -8.75 -5.97
N VAL A 141 4.41 -7.66 -5.59
CA VAL A 141 4.60 -6.98 -4.31
C VAL A 141 3.56 -7.48 -3.32
N GLU A 142 4.02 -8.13 -2.25
CA GLU A 142 3.16 -8.62 -1.17
C GLU A 142 3.22 -7.64 -0.01
N MET A 143 2.07 -7.04 0.30
CA MET A 143 1.91 -6.10 1.41
C MET A 143 0.82 -6.57 2.34
N HIS A 144 0.93 -6.21 3.63
CA HIS A 144 -0.02 -6.56 4.67
C HIS A 144 -0.41 -5.34 5.48
N ARG A 145 -1.69 -5.22 5.81
CA ARG A 145 -2.15 -4.35 6.89
C ARG A 145 -1.93 -5.07 8.21
N GLN A 146 -1.09 -4.51 9.06
CA GLN A 146 -0.67 -5.12 10.30
C GLN A 146 -0.92 -4.18 11.47
N LEU A 147 -1.45 -4.71 12.57
CA LEU A 147 -1.65 -3.99 13.82
C LEU A 147 -0.78 -4.60 14.91
N PHE A 148 0.06 -3.77 15.51
CA PHE A 148 1.01 -4.17 16.54
C PHE A 148 0.77 -3.46 17.86
N TYR A 149 1.16 -4.14 18.96
CA TYR A 149 1.36 -3.56 20.28
C TYR A 149 2.54 -4.23 20.98
N HIS A 150 3.13 -3.57 21.98
CA HIS A 150 4.24 -4.15 22.73
C HIS A 150 3.74 -5.33 23.59
N ARG A 151 4.50 -6.44 23.64
CA ARG A 151 4.07 -7.67 24.36
C ARG A 151 3.78 -7.46 25.83
N ASP A 152 4.51 -6.57 26.48
CA ASP A 152 4.35 -6.25 27.92
C ASP A 152 3.31 -5.16 28.17
N LYS A 153 2.59 -4.73 27.11
CA LYS A 153 1.58 -3.68 27.20
C LYS A 153 0.30 -4.20 27.86
N TRP A 154 -0.13 -3.51 28.90
CA TRP A 154 -1.48 -3.72 29.44
C TRP A 154 -2.51 -3.19 28.45
N LEU A 155 -3.33 -4.08 27.89
CA LEU A 155 -4.37 -3.70 26.96
C LEU A 155 -5.57 -3.10 27.71
N THR A 156 -5.79 -1.81 27.52
CA THR A 156 -6.97 -1.12 28.03
C THR A 156 -8.24 -1.58 27.31
N PRO A 157 -9.45 -1.39 27.88
CA PRO A 157 -10.70 -1.69 27.19
C PRO A 157 -10.82 -1.00 25.83
N GLN A 158 -10.36 0.24 25.72
CA GLN A 158 -10.38 1.01 24.46
C GLN A 158 -9.46 0.40 23.40
N MET A 159 -8.26 -0.04 23.78
CA MET A 159 -7.36 -0.73 22.85
C MET A 159 -7.97 -2.05 22.34
N LYS A 160 -8.61 -2.81 23.23
CA LYS A 160 -9.28 -4.06 22.83
C LYS A 160 -10.39 -3.81 21.82
N VAL A 161 -11.25 -2.81 22.07
CA VAL A 161 -12.30 -2.41 21.13
C VAL A 161 -11.70 -1.98 19.78
N PHE A 162 -10.63 -1.19 19.80
CA PHE A 162 -9.97 -0.77 18.56
C PHE A 162 -9.40 -1.95 17.77
N ILE A 163 -8.74 -2.90 18.45
CA ILE A 163 -8.22 -4.13 17.82
C ILE A 163 -9.34 -4.93 17.16
N GLU A 164 -10.48 -5.11 17.86
CA GLU A 164 -11.64 -5.82 17.29
C GLU A 164 -12.23 -5.10 16.08
N LEU A 165 -12.40 -3.78 16.14
CA LEU A 165 -12.89 -2.98 15.00
C LEU A 165 -11.96 -3.12 13.78
N VAL A 166 -10.64 -3.11 13.99
CA VAL A 166 -9.68 -3.32 12.90
C VAL A 166 -9.79 -4.75 12.35
N ARG A 167 -9.95 -5.77 13.20
CA ARG A 167 -10.18 -7.16 12.76
C ARG A 167 -11.44 -7.31 11.92
N GLU A 168 -12.55 -6.75 12.39
CA GLU A 168 -13.82 -6.78 11.67
C GLU A 168 -13.75 -6.04 10.32
N SER A 169 -13.10 -4.88 10.31
CA SER A 169 -12.85 -4.13 9.07
C SER A 169 -11.98 -4.89 8.09
N ALA A 170 -11.00 -5.61 8.60
CA ALA A 170 -10.08 -6.41 7.81
C ALA A 170 -10.70 -7.72 7.30
N ALA A 171 -11.65 -8.31 8.07
CA ALA A 171 -12.35 -9.53 7.73
C ALA A 171 -13.51 -9.32 6.74
N ARG A 172 -13.92 -8.08 6.49
CA ARG A 172 -14.93 -7.83 5.44
C ARG A 172 -14.27 -8.10 4.09
N PRO A 173 -14.72 -9.17 3.38
CA PRO A 173 -14.24 -9.41 2.04
C PRO A 173 -14.54 -8.17 1.19
N SER A 174 -13.68 -7.91 0.25
CA SER A 174 -13.96 -7.00 -0.85
C SER A 174 -15.20 -7.56 -1.55
N ASP A 175 -16.40 -7.10 -1.16
CA ASP A 175 -17.60 -7.46 -1.89
C ASP A 175 -17.35 -7.07 -3.36
N SER A 176 -17.41 -8.10 -4.19
CA SER A 176 -17.14 -8.15 -5.63
C SER A 176 -18.05 -7.19 -6.40
#